data_47f99af18907fc69162514ff178c78eb
#
_entry.id   47f99af18907fc69162514ff178c78eb
#
_cell.length_a   1.000
_cell.length_b   1.000
_cell.length_c   1.000
_cell.angle_alpha   90.00
_cell.angle_beta   90.00
_cell.angle_gamma   90.00
#
_symmetry.space_group_name_H-M   'P 1'
#
loop_
_entity.id
_entity.type
_entity.pdbx_description
1 polymer ?
#
loop_
_entity_poly.entity_id
_entity_poly.type
_entity_poly.pdbx_seq_one_letter_code
_entity_poly.pdbx_strand_id
1 'polypeptide(L)' 'DFSLIGILAEVAKLLAEHGISIFALSTYNTDYILVKKEHYQKALGLLENSGYEIIES' A
#
# COMPACT_ATOMS: atom_id res chain seq x y z
N ASP A 1 -15.55 1.88 6.90
CA ASP A 1 -15.22 0.67 7.62
C ASP A 1 -13.87 0.82 8.33
N PHE A 2 -13.89 0.56 9.61
CA PHE A 2 -12.69 0.72 10.43
C PHE A 2 -11.54 -0.18 10.01
N SER A 3 -11.84 -1.38 9.54
CA SER A 3 -10.80 -2.32 9.14
C SER A 3 -10.03 -1.83 7.93
N LEU A 4 -10.69 -1.17 6.99
CA LEU A 4 -10.03 -0.61 5.82
C LEU A 4 -9.09 0.53 6.19
N ILE A 5 -9.54 1.38 7.11
CA ILE A 5 -8.71 2.48 7.59
C ILE A 5 -7.46 1.94 8.28
N GLY A 6 -7.63 0.90 9.10
CA GLY A 6 -6.51 0.27 9.79
C GLY A 6 -5.51 -0.35 8.83
N ILE A 7 -6.00 -1.02 7.80
CA ILE A 7 -5.14 -1.65 6.79
C ILE A 7 -4.34 -0.60 6.03
N LEU A 8 -4.98 0.49 5.61
CA LEU A 8 -4.28 1.56 4.92
C LEU A 8 -3.20 2.19 5.78
N ALA A 9 -3.49 2.39 7.07
CA ALA A 9 -2.52 2.97 7.98
C ALA A 9 -1.31 2.05 8.15
N GLU A 10 -1.54 0.75 8.26
CA GLU A 10 -0.45 -0.22 8.39
C GLU A 10 0.42 -0.26 7.14
N VAL A 11 -0.20 -0.27 5.97
CA VAL A 11 0.54 -0.29 4.71
C VAL A 11 1.36 0.99 4.56
N ALA A 12 0.75 2.13 4.84
CA ALA A 12 1.44 3.40 4.75
C ALA A 12 2.66 3.46 5.68
N LYS A 13 2.49 2.98 6.89
CA LYS A 13 3.58 2.94 7.86
C LYS A 13 4.71 2.03 7.40
N LEU A 14 4.36 0.84 6.93
CA LEU A 14 5.35 -0.12 6.44
C LEU A 14 6.18 0.47 5.31
N LEU A 15 5.53 1.05 4.33
CA LEU A 15 6.24 1.61 3.18
C LEU A 15 7.06 2.84 3.57
N ALA A 16 6.52 3.68 4.45
CA ALA A 16 7.24 4.86 4.93
C ALA A 16 8.51 4.48 5.69
N GLU A 17 8.45 3.42 6.48
CA GLU A 17 9.61 2.95 7.21
C GLU A 17 10.75 2.49 6.30
N HIS A 18 10.42 2.15 5.07
CA HIS A 18 11.38 1.75 4.06
C HIS A 18 11.67 2.85 3.04
N GLY A 19 11.28 4.08 3.36
CA GLY A 19 11.59 5.23 2.52
C GLY A 19 10.74 5.35 1.27
N ILE A 20 9.59 4.68 1.23
CA ILE A 20 8.70 4.72 0.08
C ILE A 20 7.52 5.65 0.38
N SER A 21 7.42 6.72 -0.40
CA SER A 21 6.28 7.62 -0.32
C SER A 21 5.11 7.04 -1.07
N ILE A 22 3.92 7.23 -0.53
CA ILE A 22 2.70 6.73 -1.17
C ILE A 22 1.68 7.84 -1.29
N PHE A 23 0.75 7.65 -2.20
CA PHE A 23 -0.47 8.43 -2.28
C PHE A 23 -1.64 7.47 -2.13
N ALA A 24 -2.45 7.67 -1.11
CA ALA A 24 -3.61 6.82 -0.86
C ALA A 24 -4.87 7.53 -1.36
N LEU A 25 -5.67 6.80 -2.13
CA LEU A 25 -6.90 7.31 -2.67
C LEU A 25 -8.03 6.32 -2.36
N SER A 26 -9.04 6.80 -1.67
CA SER A 26 -10.21 5.99 -1.37
C SER A 26 -11.36 6.40 -2.28
N THR A 27 -11.94 5.42 -2.95
CA THR A 27 -13.14 5.63 -3.74
C THR A 27 -14.31 4.96 -3.04
N TYR A 28 -15.48 5.08 -3.63
CA TYR A 28 -16.68 4.48 -3.09
C TYR A 28 -16.57 2.96 -2.96
N ASN A 29 -15.89 2.33 -3.91
CA ASN A 29 -15.83 0.87 -3.98
C ASN A 29 -14.53 0.26 -3.51
N THR A 30 -13.43 1.00 -3.53
CA THR A 30 -12.14 0.42 -3.20
C THR A 30 -11.12 1.48 -2.86
N ASP A 31 -10.01 1.03 -2.32
CA ASP A 31 -8.88 1.89 -1.99
C ASP A 31 -7.72 1.60 -2.92
N TYR A 32 -7.00 2.66 -3.27
CA TYR A 32 -5.82 2.56 -4.12
C TYR A 32 -4.64 3.13 -3.38
N ILE A 33 -3.51 2.46 -3.55
CA ILE A 33 -2.25 2.95 -3.03
C ILE A 33 -1.31 3.12 -4.22
N LEU A 34 -0.89 4.35 -4.45
CA LEU A 34 -0.03 4.70 -5.57
C LEU A 34 1.38 4.92 -5.07
N VAL A 35 2.34 4.33 -5.76
CA VAL A 35 3.76 4.52 -5.45
C VAL A 35 4.47 4.93 -6.71
N LYS A 36 5.64 5.53 -6.55
CA LYS A 36 6.44 5.86 -7.72
C LYS A 36 6.88 4.59 -8.42
N LYS A 37 6.93 4.65 -9.75
CA LYS A 37 7.29 3.50 -10.57
C LYS A 37 8.61 2.87 -10.13
N GLU A 38 9.59 3.70 -9.79
CA GLU A 38 10.91 3.24 -9.38
C GLU A 38 10.89 2.44 -8.07
N HIS A 39 9.85 2.61 -7.25
CA HIS A 39 9.73 1.92 -5.97
C HIS A 39 8.74 0.76 -6.01
N TYR A 40 8.15 0.52 -7.18
CA TYR A 40 7.07 -0.46 -7.30
C TYR A 40 7.49 -1.87 -6.90
N GLN A 41 8.62 -2.34 -7.41
CA GLN A 41 9.10 -3.69 -7.10
C GLN A 41 9.39 -3.86 -5.61
N LYS A 42 10.02 -2.86 -5.02
CA LYS A 42 10.33 -2.89 -3.60
C LYS A 42 9.05 -2.91 -2.76
N ALA A 43 8.07 -2.09 -3.15
CA ALA A 43 6.79 -2.05 -2.44
C ALA A 43 6.07 -3.38 -2.53
N LEU A 44 6.08 -4.02 -3.70
CA LEU A 44 5.47 -5.34 -3.86
C LEU A 44 6.09 -6.36 -2.92
N GLY A 45 7.41 -6.41 -2.86
CA GLY A 45 8.11 -7.35 -2.00
C GLY A 45 7.75 -7.14 -0.53
N LEU A 46 7.72 -5.90 -0.09
CA LEU A 46 7.39 -5.58 1.29
C LEU A 46 5.96 -5.98 1.64
N LEU A 47 5.02 -5.73 0.73
CA LEU A 47 3.63 -6.07 0.97
C LEU A 47 3.41 -7.58 0.97
N GLU A 48 4.03 -8.30 0.06
CA GLU A 48 3.92 -9.75 0.02
C GLU A 48 4.47 -10.39 1.29
N ASN A 49 5.61 -9.90 1.77
CA ASN A 49 6.22 -10.43 2.99
C ASN A 49 5.34 -10.18 4.21
N SER A 50 4.50 -9.17 4.16
CA SER A 50 3.59 -8.83 5.25
C SER A 50 2.24 -9.53 5.14
N GLY A 51 2.06 -10.36 4.12
CA GLY A 51 0.84 -11.14 3.96
C GLY A 51 -0.26 -10.47 3.16
N TYR A 52 0.02 -9.35 2.53
CA TYR A 52 -0.97 -8.69 1.69
C TYR A 52 -1.00 -9.29 0.30
N GLU A 53 -2.19 -9.34 -0.26
CA GLU A 53 -2.38 -9.80 -1.64
C GLU A 53 -2.21 -8.62 -2.59
N ILE A 54 -1.41 -8.82 -3.63
CA ILE A 54 -1.14 -7.77 -4.60
C ILE A 54 -1.87 -8.08 -5.90
N ILE A 55 -2.62 -7.10 -6.37
CA ILE A 55 -3.32 -7.20 -7.64
C ILE A 55 -2.75 -6.15 -8.57
N GLU A 56 -2.13 -6.60 -9.64
CA GLU A 56 -1.57 -5.69 -10.64
C GLU A 56 -2.62 -5.33 -11.67
N SER A 57 -2.64 -4.08 -12.05
CA SER A 57 -3.55 -3.62 -13.09
C SER A 57 -2.81 -3.43 -14.42
#